data_527ea4eefa8cda2a2b0a086f05bb9966
#
_entry.id   527ea4eefa8cda2a2b0a086f05bb9966
#
_cell.length_a   1.000
_cell.length_b   1.000
_cell.length_c   1.000
_cell.angle_alpha   90.00
_cell.angle_beta   90.00
_cell.angle_gamma   90.00
#
_symmetry.space_group_name_H-M   'P 1'
#
loop_
_entity.id
_entity.type
_entity.pdbx_description
1 polymer ?
#
loop_
_entity_poly.entity_id
_entity_poly.type
_entity_poly.pdbx_seq_one_letter_code
_entity_poly.pdbx_strand_id
1 'polypeptide(L)'
;MFYTLFECEDVNMSERFAKKWESRRDETSFVDNIRAVVSPPPPLKPRMDYAIKRLNMQIHKLDQAADRFTKKDKALFGKIVAAYETHDTARANIYANELAEVRKMEKIVMNARLALDQVMLRMQTVTEFGDIVSTLGPAIGVLRTVSAGLVGVLPEAENELGDIGNMLSGLMFDVGQSSGLNLNFNSVNEDASKILTEAATVAEQRINSNFPDLPSGLSANSAKGKSTN
;
A
#
# COMPACT_ATOMS: atom_id res chain seq x y z
N MET A 1 -45.83 77.18 -23.40
CA MET A 1 -46.13 75.85 -23.91
C MET A 1 -44.78 75.23 -24.41
N PHE A 2 -43.93 74.87 -23.51
CA PHE A 2 -42.65 74.12 -23.76
C PHE A 2 -42.01 73.82 -22.41
N TYR A 3 -42.48 72.82 -21.71
CA TYR A 3 -41.79 72.19 -20.62
C TYR A 3 -42.21 70.73 -20.63
N THR A 4 -41.36 69.86 -21.18
CA THR A 4 -41.33 68.44 -20.89
C THR A 4 -40.38 67.77 -21.90
N LEU A 5 -39.08 67.59 -21.59
CA LEU A 5 -38.18 66.69 -22.24
C LEU A 5 -36.74 66.78 -21.61
N PHE A 6 -36.69 66.64 -20.29
CA PHE A 6 -35.29 66.55 -19.70
C PHE A 6 -35.22 65.68 -18.43
N GLU A 7 -35.96 64.57 -18.38
CA GLU A 7 -35.93 63.71 -17.18
C GLU A 7 -35.80 62.20 -17.46
N CYS A 8 -35.17 61.79 -18.56
CA CYS A 8 -35.09 60.34 -18.88
C CYS A 8 -33.66 59.80 -19.15
N GLU A 9 -32.60 60.56 -18.98
CA GLU A 9 -31.23 60.03 -19.28
C GLU A 9 -30.37 59.70 -18.06
N ASP A 10 -30.71 60.17 -16.88
CA ASP A 10 -29.83 59.97 -15.70
C ASP A 10 -30.07 58.63 -14.97
N VAL A 11 -31.20 57.94 -15.18
CA VAL A 11 -31.49 56.66 -14.52
C VAL A 11 -30.76 55.52 -15.18
N ASN A 12 -30.40 55.63 -16.46
CA ASN A 12 -29.77 54.54 -17.21
C ASN A 12 -28.25 54.47 -16.97
N MET A 13 -27.61 55.51 -16.49
CA MET A 13 -26.14 55.52 -16.21
C MET A 13 -25.84 54.92 -14.84
N SER A 14 -26.69 55.07 -13.84
CA SER A 14 -26.47 54.51 -12.51
C SER A 14 -26.67 52.97 -12.50
N GLU A 15 -27.62 52.45 -13.28
CA GLU A 15 -27.86 51.01 -13.41
C GLU A 15 -26.74 50.31 -14.21
N ARG A 16 -26.18 50.95 -15.24
CA ARG A 16 -25.02 50.43 -15.97
C ARG A 16 -23.74 50.42 -15.12
N PHE A 17 -23.62 51.37 -14.21
CA PHE A 17 -22.47 51.42 -13.28
C PHE A 17 -22.61 50.35 -12.18
N ALA A 18 -23.80 50.14 -11.65
CA ALA A 18 -24.10 49.12 -10.66
C ALA A 18 -23.89 47.71 -11.24
N LYS A 19 -24.39 47.43 -12.45
CA LYS A 19 -24.15 46.15 -13.14
C LYS A 19 -22.67 45.89 -13.45
N LYS A 20 -21.91 46.92 -13.79
CA LYS A 20 -20.46 46.78 -14.03
C LYS A 20 -19.66 46.61 -12.76
N TRP A 21 -20.19 47.02 -11.61
CA TRP A 21 -19.61 46.83 -10.29
C TRP A 21 -19.93 45.42 -9.73
N GLU A 22 -21.10 44.88 -10.01
CA GLU A 22 -21.51 43.52 -9.62
C GLU A 22 -20.75 42.45 -10.43
N SER A 23 -20.49 42.69 -11.73
CA SER A 23 -19.68 41.75 -12.55
C SER A 23 -18.20 41.71 -12.17
N ARG A 24 -17.69 42.63 -11.34
CA ARG A 24 -16.35 42.59 -10.78
C ARG A 24 -16.20 41.68 -9.55
N ARG A 25 -17.33 41.23 -8.96
CA ARG A 25 -17.26 40.32 -7.82
C ARG A 25 -17.00 38.85 -8.20
N ASP A 26 -17.20 38.51 -9.47
CA ASP A 26 -16.90 37.16 -9.97
C ASP A 26 -15.43 36.94 -10.35
N GLU A 27 -14.60 37.99 -10.34
CA GLU A 27 -13.14 37.87 -10.57
C GLU A 27 -12.36 37.33 -9.37
N THR A 28 -12.97 37.23 -8.19
CA THR A 28 -12.34 36.57 -7.02
C THR A 28 -12.15 35.08 -7.23
N SER A 29 -12.96 34.45 -8.08
CA SER A 29 -12.82 33.04 -8.46
C SER A 29 -11.57 32.76 -9.28
N PHE A 30 -11.10 33.74 -10.09
CA PHE A 30 -9.88 33.59 -10.89
C PHE A 30 -8.63 33.71 -10.03
N VAL A 31 -8.63 34.62 -9.04
CA VAL A 31 -7.51 34.80 -8.11
C VAL A 31 -7.39 33.64 -7.14
N ASP A 32 -8.52 33.06 -6.71
CA ASP A 32 -8.52 31.87 -5.86
C ASP A 32 -8.08 30.62 -6.61
N ASN A 33 -8.44 30.48 -7.90
CA ASN A 33 -7.91 29.42 -8.76
C ASN A 33 -6.42 29.56 -9.05
N ILE A 34 -5.94 30.80 -9.27
CA ILE A 34 -4.49 31.06 -9.46
C ILE A 34 -3.74 30.84 -8.14
N ARG A 35 -4.35 31.18 -7.00
CA ARG A 35 -3.75 30.96 -5.68
C ARG A 35 -3.69 29.46 -5.31
N ALA A 36 -4.66 28.65 -5.75
CA ALA A 36 -4.64 27.20 -5.63
C ALA A 36 -3.56 26.56 -6.52
N VAL A 37 -3.29 27.14 -7.69
CA VAL A 37 -2.23 26.68 -8.62
C VAL A 37 -0.82 27.13 -8.15
N VAL A 38 -0.71 28.20 -7.36
CA VAL A 38 0.57 28.77 -6.85
C VAL A 38 0.78 28.42 -5.36
N SER A 39 -0.11 27.63 -4.74
CA SER A 39 0.18 27.12 -3.41
C SER A 39 1.44 26.24 -3.49
N PRO A 40 2.53 26.57 -2.78
CA PRO A 40 3.71 25.72 -2.80
C PRO A 40 3.26 24.32 -2.37
N PRO A 41 3.73 23.27 -3.04
CA PRO A 41 3.36 21.91 -2.68
C PRO A 41 3.61 21.72 -1.17
N PRO A 42 2.72 21.08 -0.44
CA PRO A 42 2.86 20.90 1.00
C PRO A 42 4.24 20.28 1.29
N PRO A 43 4.93 20.73 2.34
CA PRO A 43 6.31 20.34 2.61
C PRO A 43 6.45 18.81 2.58
N LEU A 44 7.46 18.33 1.90
CA LEU A 44 7.68 16.91 1.57
C LEU A 44 7.78 16.05 2.82
N LYS A 45 8.47 16.54 3.86
CA LYS A 45 8.72 15.83 5.12
C LYS A 45 7.42 15.39 5.84
N PRO A 46 6.42 16.26 6.10
CA PRO A 46 5.16 15.81 6.72
C PRO A 46 4.40 14.76 5.91
N ARG A 47 4.47 14.79 4.58
CA ARG A 47 3.84 13.77 3.72
C ARG A 47 4.55 12.43 3.83
N MET A 48 5.88 12.45 3.91
CA MET A 48 6.71 11.27 4.14
C MET A 48 6.42 10.67 5.53
N ASP A 49 6.42 11.49 6.57
CA ASP A 49 6.13 11.06 7.94
C ASP A 49 4.72 10.45 8.04
N TYR A 50 3.76 10.99 7.32
CA TYR A 50 2.41 10.43 7.25
C TYR A 50 2.38 9.06 6.55
N ALA A 51 3.11 8.90 5.44
CA ALA A 51 3.23 7.62 4.75
C ALA A 51 3.90 6.56 5.64
N ILE A 52 4.99 6.91 6.32
CA ILE A 52 5.68 6.04 7.29
C ILE A 52 4.73 5.61 8.41
N LYS A 53 3.94 6.54 8.95
CA LYS A 53 2.95 6.22 9.99
C LYS A 53 1.89 5.25 9.49
N ARG A 54 1.33 5.46 8.29
CA ARG A 54 0.37 4.53 7.70
C ARG A 54 0.99 3.15 7.45
N LEU A 55 2.23 3.12 6.94
CA LEU A 55 2.97 1.88 6.71
C LEU A 55 3.17 1.09 8.02
N ASN A 56 3.57 1.76 9.09
CA ASN A 56 3.74 1.15 10.41
C ASN A 56 2.42 0.52 10.92
N MET A 57 1.29 1.21 10.71
CA MET A 57 -0.02 0.63 11.07
C MET A 57 -0.32 -0.66 10.28
N GLN A 58 0.07 -0.73 9.00
CA GLN A 58 -0.12 -1.95 8.22
C GLN A 58 0.81 -3.08 8.68
N ILE A 59 2.05 -2.79 9.03
CA ILE A 59 2.98 -3.77 9.63
C ILE A 59 2.37 -4.38 10.89
N HIS A 60 1.80 -3.57 11.78
CA HIS A 60 1.12 -4.07 12.97
C HIS A 60 -0.11 -4.94 12.66
N LYS A 61 -0.89 -4.60 11.64
CA LYS A 61 -2.01 -5.46 11.20
C LYS A 61 -1.52 -6.80 10.65
N LEU A 62 -0.41 -6.81 9.92
CA LEU A 62 0.22 -8.04 9.43
C LEU A 62 0.77 -8.88 10.58
N ASP A 63 1.38 -8.29 11.60
CA ASP A 63 1.81 -8.99 12.83
C ASP A 63 0.62 -9.69 13.52
N GLN A 64 -0.50 -8.99 13.69
CA GLN A 64 -1.71 -9.58 14.25
C GLN A 64 -2.27 -10.72 13.39
N ALA A 65 -2.18 -10.61 12.06
CA ALA A 65 -2.60 -11.67 11.17
C ALA A 65 -1.66 -12.89 11.26
N ALA A 66 -0.34 -12.68 11.30
CA ALA A 66 0.63 -13.74 11.51
C ALA A 66 0.38 -14.50 12.83
N ASP A 67 0.12 -13.78 13.93
CA ASP A 67 -0.23 -14.38 15.22
C ASP A 67 -1.50 -15.25 15.16
N ARG A 68 -2.50 -14.80 14.38
CA ARG A 68 -3.73 -15.60 14.17
C ARG A 68 -3.44 -16.89 13.40
N PHE A 69 -2.62 -16.83 12.36
CA PHE A 69 -2.22 -18.00 11.59
C PHE A 69 -1.39 -18.97 12.44
N THR A 70 -0.43 -18.48 13.21
CA THR A 70 0.35 -19.30 14.15
C THR A 70 -0.52 -20.02 15.18
N LYS A 71 -1.54 -19.36 15.74
CA LYS A 71 -2.51 -19.98 16.64
C LYS A 71 -3.34 -21.04 15.93
N LYS A 72 -3.77 -20.78 14.69
CA LYS A 72 -4.54 -21.73 13.87
C LYS A 72 -3.68 -22.95 13.50
N ASP A 73 -2.40 -22.75 13.15
CA ASP A 73 -1.44 -23.86 12.90
C ASP A 73 -1.37 -24.79 14.11
N LYS A 74 -1.06 -24.26 15.29
CA LYS A 74 -0.96 -25.06 16.53
C LYS A 74 -2.24 -25.83 16.84
N ALA A 75 -3.39 -25.19 16.64
CA ALA A 75 -4.68 -25.85 16.88
C ALA A 75 -4.96 -26.99 15.89
N LEU A 76 -4.64 -26.78 14.59
CA LEU A 76 -4.79 -27.81 13.56
C LEU A 76 -3.81 -28.96 13.77
N PHE A 77 -2.56 -28.64 14.13
CA PHE A 77 -1.56 -29.65 14.45
C PHE A 77 -2.00 -30.54 15.62
N GLY A 78 -2.55 -29.96 16.69
CA GLY A 78 -3.13 -30.72 17.80
C GLY A 78 -4.28 -31.64 17.36
N LYS A 79 -5.14 -31.17 16.44
CA LYS A 79 -6.22 -32.01 15.87
C LYS A 79 -5.69 -33.17 15.03
N ILE A 80 -4.59 -32.96 14.30
CA ILE A 80 -3.93 -34.03 13.53
C ILE A 80 -3.42 -35.09 14.46
N VAL A 81 -2.69 -34.71 15.53
CA VAL A 81 -2.17 -35.65 16.53
C VAL A 81 -3.31 -36.48 17.16
N ALA A 82 -4.36 -35.81 17.61
CA ALA A 82 -5.52 -36.49 18.22
C ALA A 82 -6.22 -37.43 17.24
N ALA A 83 -6.34 -37.11 15.97
CA ALA A 83 -6.88 -37.99 14.95
C ALA A 83 -6.00 -39.23 14.70
N TYR A 84 -4.66 -39.07 14.77
CA TYR A 84 -3.76 -40.21 14.70
C TYR A 84 -3.86 -41.13 15.90
N GLU A 85 -3.95 -40.58 17.10
CA GLU A 85 -4.12 -41.37 18.33
C GLU A 85 -5.40 -42.26 18.29
N THR A 86 -6.44 -41.78 17.61
CA THR A 86 -7.69 -42.54 17.40
C THR A 86 -7.69 -43.39 16.12
N HIS A 87 -6.57 -43.48 15.41
CA HIS A 87 -6.44 -44.19 14.13
C HIS A 87 -7.36 -43.67 13.00
N ASP A 88 -7.90 -42.47 13.13
CA ASP A 88 -8.73 -41.83 12.10
C ASP A 88 -7.85 -41.09 11.06
N THR A 89 -7.25 -41.85 10.17
CA THR A 89 -6.34 -41.35 9.13
C THR A 89 -7.06 -40.44 8.12
N ALA A 90 -8.35 -40.68 7.88
CA ALA A 90 -9.15 -39.84 6.96
C ALA A 90 -9.28 -38.42 7.51
N ARG A 91 -9.62 -38.27 8.77
CA ARG A 91 -9.74 -36.98 9.44
C ARG A 91 -8.38 -36.30 9.60
N ALA A 92 -7.31 -37.05 9.92
CA ALA A 92 -5.95 -36.52 9.98
C ALA A 92 -5.52 -35.89 8.64
N ASN A 93 -5.81 -36.55 7.51
CA ASN A 93 -5.51 -36.04 6.18
C ASN A 93 -6.26 -34.72 5.86
N ILE A 94 -7.56 -34.63 6.26
CA ILE A 94 -8.33 -33.38 6.06
C ILE A 94 -7.67 -32.22 6.82
N TYR A 95 -7.34 -32.43 8.10
CA TYR A 95 -6.67 -31.38 8.91
C TYR A 95 -5.27 -31.05 8.40
N ALA A 96 -4.52 -32.01 7.85
CA ALA A 96 -3.20 -31.78 7.28
C ALA A 96 -3.28 -30.90 6.02
N ASN A 97 -4.27 -31.12 5.15
CA ASN A 97 -4.50 -30.27 3.99
C ASN A 97 -4.86 -28.83 4.40
N GLU A 98 -5.74 -28.68 5.41
CA GLU A 98 -6.07 -27.35 5.94
C GLU A 98 -4.85 -26.67 6.57
N LEU A 99 -4.02 -27.42 7.29
CA LEU A 99 -2.79 -26.92 7.88
C LEU A 99 -1.80 -26.43 6.81
N ALA A 100 -1.66 -27.16 5.70
CA ALA A 100 -0.82 -26.76 4.59
C ALA A 100 -1.25 -25.40 3.98
N GLU A 101 -2.56 -25.18 3.82
CA GLU A 101 -3.08 -23.89 3.35
C GLU A 101 -2.87 -22.76 4.37
N VAL A 102 -3.04 -23.02 5.67
CA VAL A 102 -2.75 -22.04 6.73
C VAL A 102 -1.28 -21.63 6.71
N ARG A 103 -0.34 -22.58 6.60
CA ARG A 103 1.10 -22.32 6.52
C ARG A 103 1.49 -21.51 5.28
N LYS A 104 0.82 -21.76 4.16
CA LYS A 104 1.01 -20.99 2.93
C LYS A 104 0.58 -19.52 3.12
N MET A 105 -0.60 -19.28 3.72
CA MET A 105 -1.07 -17.93 4.04
C MET A 105 -0.13 -17.22 5.03
N GLU A 106 0.34 -17.92 6.05
CA GLU A 106 1.27 -17.38 7.03
C GLU A 106 2.61 -16.97 6.37
N LYS A 107 3.14 -17.80 5.46
CA LYS A 107 4.34 -17.47 4.69
C LYS A 107 4.17 -16.17 3.89
N ILE A 108 3.02 -15.99 3.24
CA ILE A 108 2.70 -14.78 2.48
C ILE A 108 2.70 -13.55 3.40
N VAL A 109 2.00 -13.64 4.53
CA VAL A 109 1.90 -12.53 5.49
C VAL A 109 3.24 -12.19 6.13
N MET A 110 4.05 -13.20 6.48
CA MET A 110 5.38 -12.99 7.05
C MET A 110 6.33 -12.33 6.05
N ASN A 111 6.32 -12.77 4.79
CA ASN A 111 7.12 -12.15 3.72
C ASN A 111 6.72 -10.69 3.52
N ALA A 112 5.41 -10.42 3.44
CA ALA A 112 4.87 -9.08 3.32
C ALA A 112 5.32 -8.17 4.48
N ARG A 113 5.17 -8.64 5.69
CA ARG A 113 5.55 -7.92 6.91
C ARG A 113 7.05 -7.54 6.91
N LEU A 114 7.93 -8.49 6.62
CA LEU A 114 9.38 -8.27 6.60
C LEU A 114 9.81 -7.31 5.49
N ALA A 115 9.21 -7.42 4.30
CA ALA A 115 9.49 -6.51 3.20
C ALA A 115 9.06 -5.07 3.53
N LEU A 116 7.89 -4.90 4.14
CA LEU A 116 7.40 -3.58 4.55
C LEU A 116 8.25 -2.98 5.70
N ASP A 117 8.74 -3.79 6.61
CA ASP A 117 9.64 -3.38 7.70
C ASP A 117 10.95 -2.80 7.12
N GLN A 118 11.54 -3.46 6.13
CA GLN A 118 12.73 -2.96 5.43
C GLN A 118 12.45 -1.64 4.68
N VAL A 119 11.31 -1.53 4.00
CA VAL A 119 10.89 -0.29 3.34
C VAL A 119 10.76 0.84 4.36
N MET A 120 10.07 0.59 5.47
CA MET A 120 9.87 1.58 6.53
C MET A 120 11.21 2.07 7.09
N LEU A 121 12.13 1.17 7.40
CA LEU A 121 13.47 1.54 7.90
C LEU A 121 14.24 2.41 6.91
N ARG A 122 14.21 2.06 5.61
CA ARG A 122 14.86 2.88 4.57
C ARG A 122 14.21 4.26 4.46
N MET A 123 12.89 4.35 4.53
CA MET A 123 12.19 5.66 4.50
C MET A 123 12.52 6.54 5.70
N GLN A 124 12.72 5.96 6.89
CA GLN A 124 13.11 6.69 8.10
C GLN A 124 14.52 7.27 8.02
N THR A 125 15.43 6.64 7.27
CA THR A 125 16.82 7.10 7.12
C THR A 125 17.00 8.19 6.08
N VAL A 126 15.94 8.51 5.31
CA VAL A 126 15.98 9.57 4.29
C VAL A 126 16.05 10.95 4.96
N THR A 127 17.18 11.65 4.82
CA THR A 127 17.40 12.97 5.38
C THR A 127 17.58 14.06 4.32
N GLU A 128 18.00 13.70 3.11
CA GLU A 128 18.32 14.62 2.01
C GLU A 128 17.44 14.38 0.79
N PHE A 129 17.27 15.41 -0.03
CA PHE A 129 16.38 15.38 -1.20
C PHE A 129 16.81 14.35 -2.26
N GLY A 130 18.13 14.14 -2.44
CA GLY A 130 18.66 13.13 -3.35
C GLY A 130 18.34 11.70 -2.93
N ASP A 131 18.35 11.45 -1.64
CA ASP A 131 18.06 10.12 -1.07
C ASP A 131 16.59 9.76 -1.17
N ILE A 132 15.69 10.76 -1.18
CA ILE A 132 14.24 10.54 -1.32
C ILE A 132 13.92 9.76 -2.59
N VAL A 133 14.46 10.19 -3.73
CA VAL A 133 14.17 9.56 -5.01
C VAL A 133 14.69 8.13 -5.07
N SER A 134 15.92 7.90 -4.62
CA SER A 134 16.54 6.57 -4.59
C SER A 134 15.82 5.60 -3.65
N THR A 135 15.15 6.12 -2.62
CA THR A 135 14.42 5.32 -1.64
C THR A 135 12.97 5.07 -2.01
N LEU A 136 12.27 6.08 -2.55
CA LEU A 136 10.85 5.97 -2.89
C LEU A 136 10.59 5.01 -4.04
N GLY A 137 11.46 4.96 -5.03
CA GLY A 137 11.30 4.07 -6.17
C GLY A 137 11.21 2.59 -5.76
N PRO A 138 12.23 2.03 -5.08
CA PRO A 138 12.17 0.67 -4.54
C PRO A 138 11.00 0.44 -3.59
N ALA A 139 10.67 1.42 -2.71
CA ALA A 139 9.56 1.34 -1.79
C ALA A 139 8.22 1.14 -2.52
N ILE A 140 7.95 1.92 -3.56
CA ILE A 140 6.74 1.79 -4.39
C ILE A 140 6.69 0.40 -5.07
N GLY A 141 7.83 -0.08 -5.57
CA GLY A 141 7.95 -1.41 -6.18
C GLY A 141 7.59 -2.53 -5.21
N VAL A 142 8.15 -2.49 -3.99
CA VAL A 142 7.84 -3.46 -2.93
C VAL A 142 6.37 -3.38 -2.52
N LEU A 143 5.83 -2.19 -2.28
CA LEU A 143 4.42 -2.00 -1.91
C LEU A 143 3.47 -2.61 -2.93
N ARG A 144 3.72 -2.40 -4.22
CA ARG A 144 2.92 -2.97 -5.31
C ARG A 144 2.97 -4.50 -5.32
N THR A 145 4.15 -5.08 -5.15
CA THR A 145 4.33 -6.54 -5.14
C THR A 145 3.69 -7.16 -3.90
N VAL A 146 3.88 -6.55 -2.73
CA VAL A 146 3.28 -7.01 -1.47
C VAL A 146 1.76 -6.90 -1.52
N SER A 147 1.22 -5.77 -1.99
CA SER A 147 -0.23 -5.58 -2.17
C SER A 147 -0.82 -6.69 -3.05
N ALA A 148 -0.22 -6.94 -4.22
CA ALA A 148 -0.66 -8.02 -5.11
C ALA A 148 -0.56 -9.42 -4.48
N GLY A 149 0.42 -9.67 -3.63
CA GLY A 149 0.58 -10.94 -2.91
C GLY A 149 -0.43 -11.16 -1.79
N LEU A 150 -1.03 -10.09 -1.25
CA LEU A 150 -2.02 -10.14 -0.17
C LEU A 150 -3.46 -10.29 -0.67
N VAL A 151 -3.69 -10.20 -1.99
CA VAL A 151 -4.99 -10.45 -2.61
C VAL A 151 -5.52 -11.82 -2.17
N GLY A 152 -6.72 -11.85 -1.62
CA GLY A 152 -7.36 -13.08 -1.14
C GLY A 152 -6.91 -13.57 0.25
N VAL A 153 -5.83 -13.02 0.83
CA VAL A 153 -5.39 -13.32 2.20
C VAL A 153 -5.83 -12.25 3.17
N LEU A 154 -5.57 -10.98 2.84
CA LEU A 154 -5.90 -9.79 3.64
C LEU A 154 -6.31 -8.62 2.72
N PRO A 155 -7.56 -8.60 2.22
CA PRO A 155 -8.03 -7.58 1.27
C PRO A 155 -7.95 -6.15 1.80
N GLU A 156 -8.14 -5.95 3.11
CA GLU A 156 -8.02 -4.63 3.73
C GLU A 156 -6.60 -4.08 3.66
N ALA A 157 -5.60 -4.94 3.88
CA ALA A 157 -4.20 -4.56 3.78
C ALA A 157 -3.79 -4.28 2.33
N GLU A 158 -4.32 -5.01 1.37
CA GLU A 158 -4.11 -4.79 -0.07
C GLU A 158 -4.49 -3.36 -0.47
N ASN A 159 -5.72 -2.95 -0.17
CA ASN A 159 -6.24 -1.62 -0.50
C ASN A 159 -5.40 -0.50 0.15
N GLU A 160 -5.12 -0.64 1.43
CA GLU A 160 -4.33 0.35 2.18
C GLU A 160 -2.90 0.49 1.66
N LEU A 161 -2.25 -0.62 1.30
CA LEU A 161 -0.90 -0.60 0.71
C LEU A 161 -0.91 0.02 -0.69
N GLY A 162 -1.98 -0.21 -1.47
CA GLY A 162 -2.21 0.45 -2.74
C GLY A 162 -2.29 1.97 -2.58
N ASP A 163 -3.05 2.45 -1.60
CA ASP A 163 -3.18 3.88 -1.29
C ASP A 163 -1.86 4.50 -0.86
N ILE A 164 -1.09 3.81 0.00
CA ILE A 164 0.25 4.26 0.40
C ILE A 164 1.17 4.34 -0.83
N GLY A 165 1.14 3.33 -1.70
CA GLY A 165 1.91 3.31 -2.95
C GLY A 165 1.57 4.48 -3.87
N ASN A 166 0.28 4.82 -4.02
CA ASN A 166 -0.18 5.97 -4.79
C ASN A 166 0.29 7.30 -4.18
N MET A 167 0.24 7.41 -2.85
CA MET A 167 0.73 8.58 -2.13
C MET A 167 2.24 8.78 -2.34
N LEU A 168 3.05 7.72 -2.24
CA LEU A 168 4.49 7.78 -2.49
C LEU A 168 4.82 8.08 -3.95
N SER A 169 4.03 7.56 -4.88
CA SER A 169 4.16 7.88 -6.31
C SER A 169 3.90 9.36 -6.59
N GLY A 170 2.90 9.96 -5.95
CA GLY A 170 2.66 11.39 -6.00
C GLY A 170 3.82 12.21 -5.43
N LEU A 171 4.40 11.78 -4.29
CA LEU A 171 5.60 12.41 -3.73
C LEU A 171 6.78 12.35 -4.69
N MET A 172 7.02 11.20 -5.30
CA MET A 172 8.10 11.00 -6.26
C MET A 172 7.94 11.88 -7.50
N PHE A 173 6.70 12.04 -7.99
CA PHE A 173 6.39 12.92 -9.11
C PHE A 173 6.67 14.39 -8.77
N ASP A 174 6.22 14.87 -7.61
CA ASP A 174 6.42 16.24 -7.15
C ASP A 174 7.93 16.56 -7.00
N VAL A 175 8.71 15.63 -6.47
CA VAL A 175 10.17 15.72 -6.33
C VAL A 175 10.85 15.72 -7.69
N GLY A 176 10.47 14.81 -8.59
CA GLY A 176 11.03 14.69 -9.94
C GLY A 176 10.80 15.95 -10.77
N GLN A 177 9.61 16.55 -10.68
CA GLN A 177 9.28 17.80 -11.37
C GLN A 177 10.07 18.99 -10.83
N SER A 178 10.31 19.03 -9.51
CA SER A 178 11.06 20.13 -8.87
C SER A 178 12.58 20.06 -9.13
N SER A 179 13.13 18.86 -9.34
CA SER A 179 14.58 18.62 -9.45
C SER A 179 15.09 18.42 -10.88
N GLY A 180 14.18 18.24 -11.86
CA GLY A 180 14.56 17.94 -13.25
C GLY A 180 15.31 16.60 -13.41
N LEU A 181 15.24 15.73 -12.42
CA LEU A 181 15.93 14.43 -12.40
C LEU A 181 15.27 13.44 -13.36
N ASN A 182 16.08 12.86 -14.23
CA ASN A 182 15.66 11.78 -15.10
C ASN A 182 15.67 10.45 -14.30
N LEU A 183 14.50 10.00 -13.89
CA LEU A 183 14.35 8.82 -13.03
C LEU A 183 14.64 7.54 -13.81
N ASN A 184 15.70 6.84 -13.44
CA ASN A 184 16.02 5.52 -14.01
C ASN A 184 15.21 4.43 -13.30
N PHE A 185 14.07 4.05 -13.88
CA PHE A 185 13.17 3.05 -13.30
C PHE A 185 13.72 1.61 -13.30
N ASN A 186 14.79 1.32 -14.04
CA ASN A 186 15.35 -0.03 -14.09
C ASN A 186 16.10 -0.39 -12.79
N SER A 187 16.88 0.52 -12.21
CA SER A 187 17.55 0.30 -10.93
C SER A 187 16.57 0.14 -9.76
N VAL A 188 15.42 0.80 -9.86
CA VAL A 188 14.34 0.73 -8.87
C VAL A 188 13.78 -0.69 -8.72
N ASN A 189 13.63 -1.43 -9.82
CA ASN A 189 13.11 -2.79 -9.81
C ASN A 189 14.10 -3.80 -9.23
N GLU A 190 15.41 -3.62 -9.45
CA GLU A 190 16.45 -4.49 -8.89
C GLU A 190 16.51 -4.39 -7.36
N ASP A 191 16.49 -3.19 -6.82
CA ASP A 191 16.52 -2.97 -5.37
C ASP A 191 15.24 -3.44 -4.67
N ALA A 192 14.09 -3.26 -5.30
CA ALA A 192 12.83 -3.83 -4.83
C ALA A 192 12.88 -5.37 -4.80
N SER A 193 13.43 -6.00 -5.84
CA SER A 193 13.61 -7.45 -5.94
C SER A 193 14.54 -7.99 -4.85
N LYS A 194 15.64 -7.28 -4.54
CA LYS A 194 16.55 -7.65 -3.43
C LYS A 194 15.82 -7.64 -2.09
N ILE A 195 15.08 -6.57 -1.78
CA ILE A 195 14.29 -6.47 -0.54
C ILE A 195 13.32 -7.65 -0.41
N LEU A 196 12.59 -7.97 -1.47
CA LEU A 196 11.62 -9.08 -1.47
C LEU A 196 12.29 -10.44 -1.28
N THR A 197 13.47 -10.66 -1.92
CA THR A 197 14.23 -11.91 -1.80
C THR A 197 14.80 -12.09 -0.40
N GLU A 198 15.37 -11.04 0.20
CA GLU A 198 15.86 -11.05 1.58
C GLU A 198 14.73 -11.32 2.57
N ALA A 199 13.60 -10.65 2.42
CA ALA A 199 12.42 -10.87 3.25
C ALA A 199 11.91 -12.31 3.15
N ALA A 200 11.85 -12.88 1.94
CA ALA A 200 11.42 -14.26 1.72
C ALA A 200 12.36 -15.27 2.39
N THR A 201 13.68 -15.07 2.29
CA THR A 201 14.67 -15.94 2.92
C THR A 201 14.54 -15.94 4.45
N VAL A 202 14.43 -14.76 5.05
CA VAL A 202 14.28 -14.63 6.51
C VAL A 202 12.94 -15.20 6.98
N ALA A 203 11.86 -14.98 6.23
CA ALA A 203 10.56 -15.55 6.55
C ALA A 203 10.58 -17.08 6.52
N GLU A 204 11.22 -17.68 5.53
CA GLU A 204 11.35 -19.14 5.41
C GLU A 204 12.14 -19.75 6.59
N GLN A 205 13.25 -19.11 6.98
CA GLN A 205 14.00 -19.52 8.17
C GLN A 205 13.15 -19.47 9.45
N ARG A 206 12.37 -18.40 9.64
CA ARG A 206 11.50 -18.25 10.82
C ARG A 206 10.38 -19.28 10.85
N ILE A 207 9.75 -19.54 9.70
CA ILE A 207 8.70 -20.54 9.59
C ILE A 207 9.26 -21.93 9.91
N ASN A 208 10.37 -22.32 9.31
CA ASN A 208 11.00 -23.62 9.54
C ASN A 208 11.44 -23.81 11.01
N SER A 209 11.84 -22.73 11.70
CA SER A 209 12.22 -22.81 13.12
C SER A 209 11.02 -22.87 14.08
N ASN A 210 9.87 -22.35 13.68
CA ASN A 210 8.69 -22.22 14.55
C ASN A 210 7.70 -23.38 14.41
N PHE A 211 7.76 -24.13 13.30
CA PHE A 211 6.80 -25.19 13.01
C PHE A 211 7.47 -26.56 12.99
N PRO A 212 6.94 -27.50 13.77
CA PRO A 212 7.38 -28.90 13.72
C PRO A 212 7.02 -29.52 12.36
N ASP A 213 7.86 -30.42 11.87
CA ASP A 213 7.56 -31.19 10.68
C ASP A 213 6.33 -32.06 10.88
N LEU A 214 5.53 -32.21 9.83
CA LEU A 214 4.42 -33.16 9.85
C LEU A 214 4.96 -34.60 9.95
N PRO A 215 4.29 -35.48 10.72
CA PRO A 215 4.64 -36.89 10.76
C PRO A 215 4.79 -37.47 9.35
N SER A 216 5.87 -38.23 9.13
CA SER A 216 6.30 -38.70 7.81
C SER A 216 5.30 -39.59 7.02
N GLY A 217 4.13 -39.89 7.59
CA GLY A 217 3.04 -40.55 6.90
C GLY A 217 2.05 -39.62 6.18
N LEU A 218 2.19 -38.30 6.34
CA LEU A 218 1.27 -37.28 5.80
C LEU A 218 1.88 -36.42 4.68
N SER A 219 3.05 -36.80 4.14
CA SER A 219 3.57 -36.05 3.00
C SER A 219 2.50 -36.07 1.89
N ALA A 220 1.95 -34.87 1.62
CA ALA A 220 0.92 -34.66 0.62
C ALA A 220 1.31 -35.40 -0.66
N ASN A 221 0.51 -36.35 -1.05
CA ASN A 221 0.60 -37.00 -2.34
C ASN A 221 0.30 -35.94 -3.38
N SER A 222 1.34 -35.16 -3.74
CA SER A 222 1.27 -34.26 -4.88
C SER A 222 0.97 -35.14 -6.07
N ALA A 223 -0.25 -35.06 -6.55
CA ALA A 223 -0.81 -35.76 -7.67
C ALA A 223 0.16 -35.67 -8.86
N LYS A 224 1.00 -36.70 -9.00
CA LYS A 224 1.71 -37.00 -10.21
C LYS A 224 0.68 -37.63 -11.15
N GLY A 225 -0.14 -36.75 -11.76
CA GLY A 225 -0.97 -37.11 -12.90
C GLY A 225 -0.06 -37.63 -14.00
N LYS A 226 0.17 -38.93 -14.03
CA LYS A 226 0.67 -39.62 -15.21
C LYS A 226 -0.41 -39.47 -16.29
N SER A 227 -0.15 -38.57 -17.23
CA SER A 227 -0.74 -38.66 -18.55
C SER A 227 -0.18 -39.94 -19.18
N THR A 228 -1.01 -40.94 -19.32
CA THR A 228 -0.79 -42.06 -20.20
C THR A 228 -1.84 -42.00 -21.30
N ASN A 229 -1.32 -41.82 -22.52
CA ASN A 229 -1.90 -42.04 -23.84
C ASN A 229 -2.96 -41.07 -24.33
#